data_379ae8430950e72372c25091b9db26ea
#
_entry.id   379ae8430950e72372c25091b9db26ea
#
_cell.length_a   1.000
_cell.length_b   1.000
_cell.length_c   1.000
_cell.angle_alpha   90.00
_cell.angle_beta   90.00
_cell.angle_gamma   90.00
#
_symmetry.space_group_name_H-M   'P 1'
#
loop_
_entity.id
_entity.type
_entity.pdbx_description
1 polymer ?
#
loop_
_entity_poly.entity_id
_entity_poly.type
_entity_poly.pdbx_seq_one_letter_code
_entity_poly.pdbx_strand_id
1 'polypeptide(L)'
;VTPTELSVDAAVERAVALAAGPGRAVLGIAGAPGAGKSTLARRIVAAVDAAHGPGTAVQVPMDGFHLANAALDALGRHDRKGAIDTFDAAGYVALVRRLVAADDGTAADDGVVWAPDFDRRVDEAVAGSIAVPRSTRLVVSEGNYLLDSDAPWSALTDLFTETWACVVDDRVRVDRLVGRHMRHGRDHEAARTWATEVDGVNAARVAAAVGRASRTIRT
;
A
#
# COMPACT_ATOMS: atom_id res chain seq x y z
N VAL A 1 -16.56 15.02 -4.03
CA VAL A 1 -17.14 14.62 -2.73
C VAL A 1 -16.01 14.66 -1.70
N THR A 2 -16.22 15.27 -0.54
CA THR A 2 -15.22 15.29 0.54
C THR A 2 -15.16 13.89 1.17
N PRO A 3 -13.96 13.29 1.35
CA PRO A 3 -13.83 12.01 2.02
C PRO A 3 -14.42 12.02 3.43
N THR A 4 -15.08 10.94 3.83
CA THR A 4 -15.57 10.78 5.22
C THR A 4 -14.39 10.45 6.12
N GLU A 5 -14.21 11.19 7.22
CA GLU A 5 -13.18 10.89 8.21
C GLU A 5 -13.62 9.75 9.15
N LEU A 6 -12.74 8.78 9.37
CA LEU A 6 -12.92 7.67 10.29
C LEU A 6 -11.79 7.66 11.33
N SER A 7 -12.13 7.23 12.54
CA SER A 7 -11.11 6.78 13.49
C SER A 7 -10.47 5.46 13.03
N VAL A 8 -9.30 5.12 13.57
CA VAL A 8 -8.65 3.84 13.28
C VAL A 8 -9.55 2.65 13.63
N ASP A 9 -10.29 2.72 14.76
CA ASP A 9 -11.19 1.65 15.18
C ASP A 9 -12.38 1.50 14.23
N ALA A 10 -13.03 2.61 13.84
CA ALA A 10 -14.12 2.60 12.87
C ALA A 10 -13.65 2.09 11.48
N ALA A 11 -12.41 2.40 11.08
CA ALA A 11 -11.83 1.86 9.85
C ALA A 11 -11.64 0.33 9.93
N VAL A 12 -11.18 -0.18 11.07
CA VAL A 12 -11.05 -1.63 11.30
C VAL A 12 -12.42 -2.31 11.25
N GLU A 13 -13.42 -1.77 11.94
CA GLU A 13 -14.81 -2.30 11.90
C GLU A 13 -15.36 -2.30 10.47
N ARG A 14 -15.12 -1.23 9.71
CA ARG A 14 -15.53 -1.14 8.30
C ARG A 14 -14.87 -2.22 7.45
N ALA A 15 -13.57 -2.51 7.65
CA ALA A 15 -12.86 -3.54 6.91
C ALA A 15 -13.39 -4.95 7.24
N VAL A 16 -13.72 -5.23 8.51
CA VAL A 16 -14.39 -6.47 8.92
C VAL A 16 -15.73 -6.64 8.20
N ALA A 17 -16.51 -5.55 8.09
CA ALA A 17 -17.77 -5.58 7.34
C ALA A 17 -17.57 -5.78 5.82
N LEU A 18 -16.49 -5.22 5.23
CA LEU A 18 -16.17 -5.46 3.82
C LEU A 18 -15.86 -6.94 3.56
N ALA A 19 -15.13 -7.61 4.45
CA ALA A 19 -14.80 -9.03 4.33
C ALA A 19 -16.04 -9.95 4.42
N ALA A 20 -17.12 -9.50 5.09
CA ALA A 20 -18.39 -10.21 5.17
C ALA A 20 -19.26 -10.08 3.92
N GLY A 21 -18.89 -9.23 2.96
CA GLY A 21 -19.63 -8.98 1.71
C GLY A 21 -19.73 -10.21 0.80
N PRO A 22 -20.49 -10.14 -0.30
CA PRO A 22 -20.78 -11.31 -1.14
C PRO A 22 -19.59 -11.81 -1.98
N GLY A 23 -18.56 -10.99 -2.24
CA GLY A 23 -17.39 -11.32 -3.06
C GLY A 23 -16.09 -10.92 -2.38
N ARG A 24 -14.97 -11.06 -3.08
CA ARG A 24 -13.70 -10.52 -2.62
C ARG A 24 -13.71 -8.99 -2.72
N ALA A 25 -13.41 -8.33 -1.62
CA ALA A 25 -13.15 -6.90 -1.61
C ALA A 25 -11.64 -6.63 -1.76
N VAL A 26 -11.28 -5.59 -2.53
CA VAL A 26 -9.90 -5.08 -2.62
C VAL A 26 -9.91 -3.66 -2.07
N LEU A 27 -9.28 -3.47 -0.91
CA LEU A 27 -9.18 -2.19 -0.21
C LEU A 27 -7.82 -1.54 -0.52
N GLY A 28 -7.84 -0.33 -1.07
CA GLY A 28 -6.65 0.47 -1.30
C GLY A 28 -6.40 1.47 -0.16
N ILE A 29 -5.26 1.40 0.53
CA ILE A 29 -4.86 2.32 1.59
C ILE A 29 -3.69 3.17 1.12
N ALA A 30 -3.96 4.41 0.75
CA ALA A 30 -2.94 5.39 0.37
C ALA A 30 -2.47 6.23 1.57
N GLY A 31 -1.35 6.91 1.39
CA GLY A 31 -0.84 7.87 2.36
C GLY A 31 0.66 8.11 2.19
N ALA A 32 1.14 9.23 2.69
CA ALA A 32 2.55 9.61 2.62
C ALA A 32 3.46 8.58 3.34
N PRO A 33 4.77 8.54 2.99
CA PRO A 33 5.75 7.82 3.81
C PRO A 33 5.63 8.25 5.28
N GLY A 34 5.60 7.28 6.21
CA GLY A 34 5.44 7.56 7.64
C GLY A 34 3.99 7.78 8.14
N ALA A 35 2.99 7.78 7.25
CA ALA A 35 1.57 7.99 7.60
C ALA A 35 0.88 6.78 8.27
N GLY A 36 1.56 5.67 8.53
CA GLY A 36 0.98 4.55 9.29
C GLY A 36 0.19 3.53 8.46
N LYS A 37 0.19 3.61 7.12
CA LYS A 37 -0.54 2.68 6.21
C LYS A 37 -0.34 1.21 6.53
N SER A 38 0.91 0.76 6.56
CA SER A 38 1.24 -0.66 6.81
C SER A 38 0.86 -1.13 8.21
N THR A 39 0.85 -0.20 9.19
CA THR A 39 0.39 -0.49 10.55
C THR A 39 -1.12 -0.69 10.56
N LEU A 40 -1.87 0.18 9.89
CA LEU A 40 -3.31 0.06 9.73
C LEU A 40 -3.67 -1.22 8.97
N ALA A 41 -2.98 -1.51 7.84
CA ALA A 41 -3.21 -2.70 7.05
C ALA A 41 -3.04 -4.00 7.86
N ARG A 42 -1.93 -4.13 8.64
CA ARG A 42 -1.72 -5.28 9.54
C ARG A 42 -2.81 -5.41 10.60
N ARG A 43 -3.24 -4.27 11.18
CA ARG A 43 -4.31 -4.27 12.18
C ARG A 43 -5.65 -4.73 11.58
N ILE A 44 -5.95 -4.30 10.36
CA ILE A 44 -7.14 -4.73 9.61
C ILE A 44 -7.08 -6.24 9.36
N VAL A 45 -5.97 -6.75 8.81
CA VAL A 45 -5.82 -8.19 8.52
C VAL A 45 -6.02 -9.01 9.79
N ALA A 46 -5.38 -8.63 10.89
CA ALA A 46 -5.52 -9.33 12.17
C ALA A 46 -6.97 -9.32 12.70
N ALA A 47 -7.69 -8.20 12.56
CA ALA A 47 -9.07 -8.09 13.01
C ALA A 47 -10.05 -8.89 12.14
N VAL A 48 -9.85 -8.89 10.82
CA VAL A 48 -10.66 -9.68 9.89
C VAL A 48 -10.44 -11.17 10.12
N ASP A 49 -9.20 -11.60 10.28
CA ASP A 49 -8.88 -13.00 10.56
C ASP A 49 -9.42 -13.45 11.93
N ALA A 50 -9.41 -12.57 12.93
CA ALA A 50 -10.04 -12.86 14.22
C ALA A 50 -11.57 -13.01 14.13
N ALA A 51 -12.21 -12.23 13.26
CA ALA A 51 -13.68 -12.25 13.10
C ALA A 51 -14.18 -13.36 12.19
N HIS A 52 -13.44 -13.72 11.14
CA HIS A 52 -13.91 -14.59 10.04
C HIS A 52 -13.06 -15.84 9.82
N GLY A 53 -11.96 -15.99 10.55
CA GLY A 53 -11.01 -17.10 10.45
C GLY A 53 -9.72 -16.75 9.73
N PRO A 54 -8.63 -17.50 10.03
CA PRO A 54 -7.29 -17.24 9.47
C PRO A 54 -7.27 -17.29 7.94
N GLY A 55 -6.55 -16.35 7.31
CA GLY A 55 -6.40 -16.28 5.85
C GLY A 55 -7.59 -15.64 5.13
N THR A 56 -8.59 -15.14 5.88
CA THR A 56 -9.71 -14.39 5.29
C THR A 56 -9.25 -13.06 4.71
N ALA A 57 -8.23 -12.42 5.30
CA ALA A 57 -7.61 -11.23 4.75
C ALA A 57 -6.12 -11.41 4.45
N VAL A 58 -5.64 -10.76 3.39
CA VAL A 58 -4.22 -10.76 3.00
C VAL A 58 -3.77 -9.33 2.70
N GLN A 59 -2.62 -8.93 3.25
CA GLN A 59 -1.97 -7.65 2.89
C GLN A 59 -1.12 -7.83 1.63
N VAL A 60 -1.29 -6.92 0.65
CA VAL A 60 -0.49 -6.87 -0.58
C VAL A 60 0.08 -5.45 -0.74
N PRO A 61 1.32 -5.21 -0.33
CA PRO A 61 1.93 -3.88 -0.38
C PRO A 61 2.35 -3.49 -1.80
N MET A 62 2.20 -2.21 -2.15
CA MET A 62 2.74 -1.63 -3.38
C MET A 62 4.27 -1.71 -3.42
N ASP A 63 4.92 -1.72 -2.26
CA ASP A 63 6.39 -1.75 -2.14
C ASP A 63 7.01 -2.95 -2.85
N GLY A 64 6.29 -4.07 -3.00
CA GLY A 64 6.73 -5.22 -3.81
C GLY A 64 6.92 -4.94 -5.31
N PHE A 65 6.55 -3.75 -5.77
CA PHE A 65 6.73 -3.30 -7.15
C PHE A 65 7.82 -2.23 -7.31
N HIS A 66 8.68 -2.04 -6.31
CA HIS A 66 9.92 -1.29 -6.55
C HIS A 66 10.72 -1.93 -7.68
N LEU A 67 11.28 -1.12 -8.56
CA LEU A 67 12.29 -1.59 -9.51
C LEU A 67 13.52 -2.07 -8.74
N ALA A 68 14.15 -3.13 -9.24
CA ALA A 68 15.39 -3.67 -8.68
C ALA A 68 16.50 -2.62 -8.65
N ASN A 69 17.40 -2.69 -7.66
CA ASN A 69 18.50 -1.74 -7.52
C ASN A 69 19.35 -1.65 -8.81
N ALA A 70 19.66 -2.78 -9.44
CA ALA A 70 20.39 -2.79 -10.72
C ALA A 70 19.63 -2.05 -11.84
N ALA A 71 18.31 -2.11 -11.89
CA ALA A 71 17.52 -1.35 -12.86
C ALA A 71 17.51 0.15 -12.51
N LEU A 72 17.42 0.50 -11.22
CA LEU A 72 17.48 1.88 -10.76
C LEU A 72 18.84 2.52 -11.05
N ASP A 73 19.94 1.76 -10.89
CA ASP A 73 21.30 2.20 -11.23
C ASP A 73 21.42 2.49 -12.73
N ALA A 74 20.95 1.57 -13.57
CA ALA A 74 20.97 1.74 -15.03
C ALA A 74 20.12 2.93 -15.51
N LEU A 75 19.04 3.28 -14.76
CA LEU A 75 18.16 4.41 -15.04
C LEU A 75 18.62 5.73 -14.40
N GLY A 76 19.65 5.71 -13.53
CA GLY A 76 20.09 6.86 -12.76
C GLY A 76 19.02 7.36 -11.77
N ARG A 77 18.30 6.43 -11.12
CA ARG A 77 17.16 6.73 -10.23
C ARG A 77 17.30 6.17 -8.81
N HIS A 78 18.43 5.55 -8.49
CA HIS A 78 18.64 4.90 -7.19
C HIS A 78 18.65 5.92 -6.03
N ASP A 79 19.16 7.12 -6.28
CA ASP A 79 19.24 8.23 -5.33
C ASP A 79 17.86 8.73 -4.83
N ARG A 80 16.79 8.39 -5.56
CA ARG A 80 15.41 8.72 -5.20
C ARG A 80 14.49 7.51 -5.09
N LYS A 81 15.03 6.34 -4.75
CA LYS A 81 14.25 5.11 -4.55
C LYS A 81 13.07 5.36 -3.61
N GLY A 82 11.85 5.00 -4.04
CA GLY A 82 10.59 5.33 -3.39
C GLY A 82 9.83 6.49 -4.06
N ALA A 83 10.44 7.22 -5.02
CA ALA A 83 9.73 8.15 -5.89
C ALA A 83 8.84 7.37 -6.89
N ILE A 84 7.80 8.04 -7.41
CA ILE A 84 6.77 7.39 -8.22
C ILE A 84 7.33 6.69 -9.47
N ASP A 85 8.40 7.21 -10.04
CA ASP A 85 9.07 6.69 -11.25
C ASP A 85 10.12 5.58 -10.96
N THR A 86 10.15 5.10 -9.71
CA THR A 86 11.00 3.98 -9.26
C THR A 86 10.21 2.70 -9.01
N PHE A 87 8.97 2.65 -9.49
CA PHE A 87 8.08 1.50 -9.39
C PHE A 87 7.66 0.97 -10.76
N ASP A 88 7.41 -0.33 -10.84
CA ASP A 88 6.65 -0.94 -11.94
C ASP A 88 5.15 -0.71 -11.71
N ALA A 89 4.70 0.48 -12.06
CA ALA A 89 3.31 0.87 -11.90
C ALA A 89 2.34 0.03 -12.76
N ALA A 90 2.75 -0.34 -13.96
CA ALA A 90 1.93 -1.16 -14.87
C ALA A 90 1.77 -2.58 -14.33
N GLY A 91 2.85 -3.18 -13.83
CA GLY A 91 2.83 -4.49 -13.17
C GLY A 91 1.95 -4.50 -11.94
N TYR A 92 2.01 -3.43 -11.12
CA TYR A 92 1.13 -3.30 -9.96
C TYR A 92 -0.36 -3.24 -10.34
N VAL A 93 -0.73 -2.42 -11.31
CA VAL A 93 -2.11 -2.34 -11.82
C VAL A 93 -2.57 -3.67 -12.40
N ALA A 94 -1.69 -4.38 -13.12
CA ALA A 94 -1.99 -5.71 -13.64
C ALA A 94 -2.23 -6.73 -12.51
N LEU A 95 -1.46 -6.69 -11.43
CA LEU A 95 -1.71 -7.52 -10.25
C LEU A 95 -3.09 -7.21 -9.64
N VAL A 96 -3.41 -5.92 -9.40
CA VAL A 96 -4.71 -5.55 -8.80
C VAL A 96 -5.87 -6.04 -9.67
N ARG A 97 -5.78 -5.95 -10.99
CA ARG A 97 -6.78 -6.53 -11.91
C ARG A 97 -6.94 -8.03 -11.73
N ARG A 98 -5.83 -8.77 -11.59
CA ARG A 98 -5.87 -10.22 -11.32
C ARG A 98 -6.53 -10.54 -9.98
N LEU A 99 -6.25 -9.73 -8.94
CA LEU A 99 -6.85 -9.90 -7.62
C LEU A 99 -8.36 -9.68 -7.63
N VAL A 100 -8.85 -8.72 -8.43
CA VAL A 100 -10.29 -8.48 -8.63
C VAL A 100 -10.93 -9.61 -9.44
N ALA A 101 -10.31 -10.02 -10.56
CA ALA A 101 -10.86 -11.04 -11.45
C ALA A 101 -10.83 -12.46 -10.86
N ALA A 102 -9.96 -12.75 -9.90
CA ALA A 102 -9.85 -14.10 -9.30
C ALA A 102 -11.11 -14.55 -8.53
N ASP A 103 -12.09 -13.67 -8.35
CA ASP A 103 -13.39 -14.01 -7.73
C ASP A 103 -14.43 -14.53 -8.73
N ASP A 104 -14.24 -14.36 -10.04
CA ASP A 104 -15.23 -14.69 -11.08
C ASP A 104 -15.26 -16.15 -11.53
N GLY A 105 -14.41 -17.01 -10.99
CA GLY A 105 -14.41 -18.43 -11.26
C GLY A 105 -13.76 -18.88 -12.57
N THR A 106 -13.16 -17.96 -13.34
CA THR A 106 -12.61 -18.26 -14.67
C THR A 106 -11.16 -18.74 -14.65
N ALA A 107 -10.46 -18.73 -13.50
CA ALA A 107 -9.09 -19.20 -13.40
C ALA A 107 -9.00 -20.74 -13.59
N ALA A 108 -8.18 -21.14 -14.56
CA ALA A 108 -7.95 -22.57 -14.91
C ALA A 108 -6.89 -23.26 -14.02
N ASP A 109 -6.33 -22.52 -13.04
CA ASP A 109 -5.29 -22.97 -12.12
C ASP A 109 -5.80 -23.12 -10.69
N ASP A 110 -4.91 -23.34 -9.73
CA ASP A 110 -5.22 -23.52 -8.30
C ASP A 110 -5.92 -22.31 -7.64
N GLY A 111 -6.15 -21.23 -8.41
CA GLY A 111 -6.84 -20.01 -7.97
C GLY A 111 -6.03 -19.16 -7.01
N VAL A 112 -4.72 -19.37 -6.92
CA VAL A 112 -3.81 -18.54 -6.11
C VAL A 112 -3.21 -17.42 -6.96
N VAL A 113 -3.39 -16.18 -6.53
CA VAL A 113 -2.68 -15.04 -7.11
C VAL A 113 -1.42 -14.78 -6.29
N TRP A 114 -0.26 -14.97 -6.90
CA TRP A 114 1.02 -14.66 -6.27
C TRP A 114 1.36 -13.19 -6.43
N ALA A 115 1.68 -12.53 -5.31
CA ALA A 115 2.11 -11.14 -5.28
C ALA A 115 3.56 -11.04 -4.76
N PRO A 116 4.31 -10.02 -5.17
CA PRO A 116 5.63 -9.72 -4.60
C PRO A 116 5.50 -9.03 -3.25
N ASP A 117 6.56 -9.14 -2.43
CA ASP A 117 6.79 -8.32 -1.25
C ASP A 117 8.15 -7.63 -1.34
N PHE A 118 8.38 -6.63 -0.50
CA PHE A 118 9.66 -5.93 -0.41
C PHE A 118 10.46 -6.42 0.80
N ASP A 119 11.57 -7.12 0.53
CA ASP A 119 12.49 -7.55 1.61
C ASP A 119 13.48 -6.43 1.95
N ARG A 120 13.28 -5.80 3.11
CA ARG A 120 14.11 -4.69 3.60
C ARG A 120 15.54 -5.10 3.98
N ARG A 121 15.84 -6.40 4.12
CA ARG A 121 17.20 -6.88 4.45
C ARG A 121 18.10 -6.84 3.24
N VAL A 122 17.55 -7.12 2.07
CA VAL A 122 18.27 -7.06 0.79
C VAL A 122 17.91 -5.82 -0.02
N ASP A 123 16.97 -5.01 0.47
CA ASP A 123 16.46 -3.79 -0.17
C ASP A 123 15.93 -4.02 -1.59
N GLU A 124 15.22 -5.15 -1.80
CA GLU A 124 14.72 -5.57 -3.12
C GLU A 124 13.29 -6.09 -3.04
N ALA A 125 12.56 -5.97 -4.15
CA ALA A 125 11.29 -6.64 -4.35
C ALA A 125 11.51 -8.13 -4.66
N VAL A 126 10.76 -9.01 -4.00
CA VAL A 126 10.86 -10.46 -4.16
C VAL A 126 9.55 -11.00 -4.72
N ALA A 127 9.59 -11.53 -5.93
CA ALA A 127 8.42 -12.10 -6.59
C ALA A 127 7.93 -13.37 -5.88
N GLY A 128 6.59 -13.60 -5.92
CA GLY A 128 5.99 -14.83 -5.39
C GLY A 128 6.06 -14.97 -3.86
N SER A 129 6.22 -13.86 -3.14
CA SER A 129 6.35 -13.86 -1.68
C SER A 129 5.03 -13.98 -0.95
N ILE A 130 3.92 -13.51 -1.55
CA ILE A 130 2.60 -13.45 -0.92
C ILE A 130 1.63 -14.28 -1.74
N ALA A 131 1.07 -15.31 -1.12
CA ALA A 131 -0.02 -16.09 -1.69
C ALA A 131 -1.36 -15.44 -1.35
N VAL A 132 -2.20 -15.19 -2.35
CA VAL A 132 -3.59 -14.75 -2.19
C VAL A 132 -4.51 -15.84 -2.73
N PRO A 133 -4.94 -16.80 -1.88
CA PRO A 133 -5.83 -17.88 -2.26
C PRO A 133 -7.20 -17.36 -2.71
N ARG A 134 -7.93 -18.18 -3.47
CA ARG A 134 -9.29 -17.85 -3.90
C ARG A 134 -10.24 -17.62 -2.71
N SER A 135 -10.02 -18.30 -1.59
CA SER A 135 -10.80 -18.13 -0.36
C SER A 135 -10.61 -16.79 0.35
N THR A 136 -9.59 -15.99 -0.03
CA THR A 136 -9.37 -14.67 0.55
C THR A 136 -10.54 -13.75 0.23
N ARG A 137 -11.17 -13.18 1.27
CA ARG A 137 -12.34 -12.29 1.18
C ARG A 137 -11.98 -10.82 1.12
N LEU A 138 -10.85 -10.45 1.75
CA LEU A 138 -10.35 -9.08 1.75
C LEU A 138 -8.87 -9.03 1.37
N VAL A 139 -8.56 -8.33 0.30
CA VAL A 139 -7.18 -7.94 0.00
C VAL A 139 -6.98 -6.50 0.47
N VAL A 140 -6.02 -6.30 1.37
CA VAL A 140 -5.63 -4.97 1.85
C VAL A 140 -4.36 -4.55 1.13
N SER A 141 -4.50 -3.73 0.09
CA SER A 141 -3.35 -3.18 -0.62
C SER A 141 -3.00 -1.79 -0.08
N GLU A 142 -1.72 -1.52 0.13
CA GLU A 142 -1.28 -0.24 0.67
C GLU A 142 -0.05 0.28 -0.05
N GLY A 143 0.01 1.62 -0.17
CA GLY A 143 1.13 2.27 -0.84
C GLY A 143 0.98 3.78 -0.94
N ASN A 144 2.03 4.43 -1.43
CA ASN A 144 2.04 5.88 -1.52
C ASN A 144 1.12 6.40 -2.64
N TYR A 145 1.12 5.75 -3.81
CA TYR A 145 0.60 6.32 -5.06
C TYR A 145 -0.74 5.72 -5.52
N LEU A 146 -1.46 5.01 -4.65
CA LEU A 146 -2.71 4.33 -5.01
C LEU A 146 -3.86 5.28 -5.42
N LEU A 147 -3.74 6.56 -5.10
CA LEU A 147 -4.69 7.61 -5.46
C LEU A 147 -4.13 8.60 -6.50
N ASP A 148 -2.98 8.31 -7.08
CA ASP A 148 -2.37 9.20 -8.06
C ASP A 148 -3.22 9.28 -9.34
N SER A 149 -3.25 10.48 -9.96
CA SER A 149 -4.05 10.74 -11.17
C SER A 149 -3.38 10.37 -12.47
N ASP A 150 -2.07 10.21 -12.43
CA ASP A 150 -1.31 9.93 -13.63
C ASP A 150 -1.41 8.45 -13.99
N ALA A 151 -1.47 8.16 -15.29
CA ALA A 151 -1.42 6.79 -15.76
C ALA A 151 -0.04 6.18 -15.47
N PRO A 152 0.01 4.87 -15.11
CA PRO A 152 -1.10 3.93 -15.06
C PRO A 152 -1.84 3.88 -13.70
N TRP A 153 -1.38 4.62 -12.65
CA TRP A 153 -1.94 4.62 -11.30
C TRP A 153 -3.43 4.97 -11.27
N SER A 154 -3.85 5.91 -12.12
CA SER A 154 -5.24 6.37 -12.20
C SER A 154 -6.25 5.24 -12.47
N ALA A 155 -5.81 4.14 -13.10
CA ALA A 155 -6.66 2.98 -13.33
C ALA A 155 -7.06 2.23 -12.04
N LEU A 156 -6.38 2.49 -10.91
CA LEU A 156 -6.69 1.84 -9.63
C LEU A 156 -8.02 2.30 -9.04
N THR A 157 -8.46 3.52 -9.37
CA THR A 157 -9.70 4.11 -8.84
C THR A 157 -10.92 3.21 -9.07
N ASP A 158 -10.99 2.57 -10.23
CA ASP A 158 -12.10 1.70 -10.63
C ASP A 158 -11.90 0.24 -10.21
N LEU A 159 -10.73 -0.12 -9.71
CA LEU A 159 -10.39 -1.49 -9.32
C LEU A 159 -10.59 -1.74 -7.82
N PHE A 160 -10.41 -0.73 -6.99
CA PHE A 160 -10.60 -0.88 -5.55
C PHE A 160 -12.08 -0.82 -5.17
N THR A 161 -12.51 -1.70 -4.27
CA THR A 161 -13.84 -1.66 -3.66
C THR A 161 -14.04 -0.38 -2.85
N GLU A 162 -13.03 -0.01 -2.07
CA GLU A 162 -12.90 1.28 -1.38
C GLU A 162 -11.45 1.76 -1.42
N THR A 163 -11.30 3.08 -1.37
CA THR A 163 -10.00 3.73 -1.25
C THR A 163 -9.95 4.59 0.00
N TRP A 164 -8.93 4.38 0.83
CA TRP A 164 -8.74 5.12 2.06
C TRP A 164 -7.41 5.88 2.04
N ALA A 165 -7.36 7.05 2.67
CA ALA A 165 -6.13 7.82 2.83
C ALA A 165 -5.76 7.94 4.30
N CYS A 166 -4.59 7.44 4.69
CA CYS A 166 -3.99 7.72 6.00
C CYS A 166 -3.45 9.14 6.01
N VAL A 167 -3.91 9.94 6.97
CA VAL A 167 -3.46 11.31 7.21
C VAL A 167 -2.87 11.43 8.62
N VAL A 168 -1.79 12.16 8.74
CA VAL A 168 -1.07 12.39 10.00
C VAL A 168 -0.46 13.78 9.97
N ASP A 169 -0.25 14.37 11.14
CA ASP A 169 0.51 15.62 11.25
C ASP A 169 1.92 15.45 10.65
N ASP A 170 2.37 16.45 9.89
CA ASP A 170 3.64 16.35 9.15
C ASP A 170 4.85 16.21 10.09
N ARG A 171 4.82 16.86 11.26
CA ARG A 171 5.87 16.73 12.26
C ARG A 171 5.95 15.29 12.79
N VAL A 172 4.80 14.69 13.12
CA VAL A 172 4.72 13.30 13.57
C VAL A 172 5.21 12.36 12.47
N ARG A 173 4.87 12.62 11.21
CA ARG A 173 5.32 11.86 10.05
C ARG A 173 6.85 11.87 9.92
N VAL A 174 7.45 13.07 9.98
CA VAL A 174 8.91 13.25 9.87
C VAL A 174 9.61 12.53 11.03
N ASP A 175 9.15 12.70 12.27
CA ASP A 175 9.74 12.03 13.44
C ASP A 175 9.70 10.50 13.30
N ARG A 176 8.59 9.94 12.82
CA ARG A 176 8.47 8.50 12.52
C ARG A 176 9.47 8.03 11.45
N LEU A 177 9.67 8.85 10.39
CA LEU A 177 10.61 8.55 9.31
C LEU A 177 12.06 8.61 9.77
N VAL A 178 12.45 9.66 10.49
CA VAL A 178 13.80 9.77 11.08
C VAL A 178 14.11 8.54 11.92
N GLY A 179 13.21 8.18 12.86
CA GLY A 179 13.39 6.99 13.68
C GLY A 179 13.46 5.69 12.87
N ARG A 180 12.74 5.59 11.74
CA ARG A 180 12.81 4.45 10.82
C ARG A 180 14.17 4.39 10.10
N HIS A 181 14.62 5.50 9.52
CA HIS A 181 15.89 5.57 8.80
C HIS A 181 17.09 5.30 9.72
N MET A 182 17.07 5.79 10.94
CA MET A 182 18.10 5.49 11.95
C MET A 182 18.17 3.98 12.28
N ARG A 183 17.03 3.29 12.43
CA ARG A 183 17.00 1.83 12.63
C ARG A 183 17.57 1.04 11.44
N HIS A 184 17.63 1.64 10.26
CA HIS A 184 18.23 1.05 9.06
C HIS A 184 19.66 1.56 8.80
N GLY A 185 20.32 2.13 9.80
CA GLY A 185 21.75 2.44 9.79
C GLY A 185 22.12 3.86 9.34
N ARG A 186 21.17 4.76 9.07
CA ARG A 186 21.49 6.18 8.86
C ARG A 186 21.77 6.88 10.18
N ASP A 187 22.71 7.81 10.20
CA ASP A 187 22.83 8.76 11.31
C ASP A 187 21.62 9.72 11.33
N HIS A 188 21.47 10.48 12.41
CA HIS A 188 20.31 11.33 12.63
C HIS A 188 20.18 12.44 11.57
N GLU A 189 21.29 13.05 11.14
CA GLU A 189 21.29 14.16 10.18
C GLU A 189 20.92 13.63 8.79
N ALA A 190 21.56 12.56 8.33
CA ALA A 190 21.23 11.90 7.07
C ALA A 190 19.79 11.36 7.06
N ALA A 191 19.31 10.81 8.19
CA ALA A 191 17.93 10.36 8.33
C ALA A 191 16.94 11.52 8.20
N ARG A 192 17.23 12.67 8.81
CA ARG A 192 16.40 13.87 8.76
C ARG A 192 16.38 14.47 7.35
N THR A 193 17.54 14.61 6.73
CA THR A 193 17.66 15.11 5.34
C THR A 193 16.84 14.23 4.41
N TRP A 194 16.96 12.91 4.48
CA TRP A 194 16.18 12.00 3.64
C TRP A 194 14.68 12.13 3.89
N ALA A 195 14.25 12.19 5.15
CA ALA A 195 12.85 12.33 5.52
C ALA A 195 12.20 13.63 5.03
N THR A 196 13.00 14.71 4.88
CA THR A 196 12.50 16.01 4.42
C THR A 196 12.65 16.22 2.92
N GLU A 197 13.77 15.82 2.32
CA GLU A 197 14.07 16.12 0.92
C GLU A 197 13.54 15.02 -0.04
N VAL A 198 13.65 13.75 0.32
CA VAL A 198 13.19 12.64 -0.53
C VAL A 198 11.75 12.26 -0.15
N ASP A 199 11.53 11.87 1.11
CA ASP A 199 10.19 11.49 1.56
C ASP A 199 9.22 12.68 1.56
N GLY A 200 9.71 13.91 1.75
CA GLY A 200 8.91 15.16 1.72
C GLY A 200 8.34 15.46 0.34
N VAL A 201 9.12 15.29 -0.72
CA VAL A 201 8.65 15.46 -2.12
C VAL A 201 7.56 14.45 -2.43
N ASN A 202 7.78 13.18 -2.05
CA ASN A 202 6.78 12.13 -2.22
C ASN A 202 5.51 12.42 -1.41
N ALA A 203 5.65 12.94 -0.17
CA ALA A 203 4.53 13.29 0.69
C ALA A 203 3.66 14.40 0.10
N ALA A 204 4.26 15.43 -0.51
CA ALA A 204 3.52 16.51 -1.16
C ALA A 204 2.66 16.00 -2.32
N ARG A 205 3.20 15.09 -3.15
CA ARG A 205 2.45 14.45 -4.24
C ARG A 205 1.27 13.63 -3.71
N VAL A 206 1.50 12.83 -2.68
CA VAL A 206 0.45 12.01 -2.05
C VAL A 206 -0.63 12.87 -1.40
N ALA A 207 -0.24 13.96 -0.72
CA ALA A 207 -1.19 14.89 -0.09
C ALA A 207 -2.15 15.52 -1.10
N ALA A 208 -1.68 15.85 -2.30
CA ALA A 208 -2.52 16.38 -3.38
C ALA A 208 -3.59 15.39 -3.86
N ALA A 209 -3.38 14.09 -3.66
CA ALA A 209 -4.30 13.03 -4.08
C ALA A 209 -5.31 12.60 -2.98
N VAL A 210 -5.14 13.02 -1.72
CA VAL A 210 -5.98 12.59 -0.58
C VAL A 210 -7.48 12.82 -0.82
N GLY A 211 -7.85 13.92 -1.48
CA GLY A 211 -9.25 14.23 -1.80
C GLY A 211 -9.95 13.25 -2.74
N ARG A 212 -9.22 12.29 -3.33
CA ARG A 212 -9.77 11.21 -4.18
C ARG A 212 -10.14 9.96 -3.40
N ALA A 213 -9.71 9.85 -2.15
CA ALA A 213 -10.10 8.74 -1.30
C ALA A 213 -11.60 8.80 -1.01
N SER A 214 -12.22 7.64 -0.82
CA SER A 214 -13.59 7.57 -0.28
C SER A 214 -13.63 7.92 1.20
N ARG A 215 -12.53 7.67 1.92
CA ARG A 215 -12.39 7.93 3.37
C ARG A 215 -11.00 8.42 3.73
N THR A 216 -10.92 9.21 4.81
CA THR A 216 -9.65 9.57 5.45
C THR A 216 -9.57 8.94 6.83
N ILE A 217 -8.39 8.47 7.22
CA ILE A 217 -8.13 7.87 8.53
C ILE A 217 -6.99 8.65 9.18
N ARG A 218 -7.26 9.26 10.33
CA ARG A 218 -6.25 9.95 11.14
C ARG A 218 -5.48 8.93 11.97
N THR A 219 -4.15 8.82 11.71
CA THR A 219 -3.26 7.80 12.31
C THR A 219 -2.24 8.37 13.28
#